data_4f9ddf5f1bdf3ea236e858cd920d90b4
#
_entry.id   4f9ddf5f1bdf3ea236e858cd920d90b4
#
_cell.length_a   1.000
_cell.length_b   1.000
_cell.length_c   1.000
_cell.angle_alpha   90.00
_cell.angle_beta   90.00
_cell.angle_gamma   90.00
#
_symmetry.space_group_name_H-M   'P 1'
#
loop_
_entity.id
_entity.type
_entity.pdbx_description
1 polymer ?
#
loop_
_entity_poly.entity_id
_entity_poly.type
_entity_poly.pdbx_seq_one_letter_code
_entity_poly.pdbx_strand_id
1 'polypeptide(L)'
;MRNPQPFLVCLFFLFPLATSFLIVDQHTFEVVHSHQLMQQEFASSVLSCKLGDDPTPYYVVGTAFIHPEEAEPKTGRLIIFSWADGKLTQVAEKEIKGSPYSLISFNGKLLTSINSTVRLWEWTQEKELRLECSHFNNIIALHMRARGDFILVGDLVRSMTLLQYKTMEGSFEEIAKDYSPNWMSAVEIIDDDT
;
A
#
# COMPACT_ATOMS: atom_id res chain seq x y z
N MET A 1 -11.03 -12.22 -28.42
CA MET A 1 -9.63 -12.20 -27.95
C MET A 1 -9.65 -11.65 -26.54
N ARG A 2 -9.33 -12.46 -25.53
CA ARG A 2 -9.25 -12.00 -24.13
C ARG A 2 -7.98 -11.17 -24.00
N ASN A 3 -8.14 -9.89 -23.60
CA ASN A 3 -7.01 -9.04 -23.29
C ASN A 3 -6.23 -9.71 -22.12
N PRO A 4 -4.97 -10.07 -22.28
CA PRO A 4 -4.21 -10.69 -21.20
C PRO A 4 -4.13 -9.67 -20.07
N GLN A 5 -4.59 -10.05 -18.88
CA GLN A 5 -4.41 -9.25 -17.68
C GLN A 5 -2.93 -9.39 -17.27
N PRO A 6 -2.16 -8.33 -17.24
CA PRO A 6 -0.75 -8.41 -16.84
C PRO A 6 -0.64 -8.77 -15.36
N PHE A 7 0.25 -9.69 -15.05
CA PHE A 7 0.62 -9.99 -13.67
C PHE A 7 1.66 -8.96 -13.23
N LEU A 8 1.34 -8.17 -12.20
CA LEU A 8 2.31 -7.27 -11.61
C LEU A 8 3.21 -8.05 -10.66
N VAL A 9 4.47 -8.22 -11.02
CA VAL A 9 5.49 -8.81 -10.16
C VAL A 9 6.49 -7.72 -9.78
N CYS A 10 6.55 -7.38 -8.51
CA CYS A 10 7.65 -6.58 -7.98
C CYS A 10 8.84 -7.51 -7.75
N LEU A 11 9.81 -7.53 -8.65
CA LEU A 11 11.07 -8.22 -8.44
C LEU A 11 12.08 -7.23 -7.86
N PHE A 12 12.46 -7.47 -6.62
CA PHE A 12 13.59 -6.78 -5.99
C PHE A 12 14.88 -7.40 -6.53
N PHE A 13 15.52 -6.75 -7.49
CA PHE A 13 16.90 -7.10 -7.80
C PHE A 13 17.83 -6.36 -6.83
N LEU A 14 18.45 -7.11 -5.95
CA LEU A 14 19.56 -6.68 -5.11
C LEU A 14 20.84 -6.46 -5.97
N PHE A 15 20.79 -5.48 -6.87
CA PHE A 15 21.98 -4.93 -7.49
C PHE A 15 22.17 -3.49 -7.04
N PRO A 16 23.39 -3.04 -6.78
CA PRO A 16 23.63 -1.82 -5.99
C PRO A 16 23.26 -0.50 -6.67
N LEU A 17 22.60 -0.49 -7.83
CA LEU A 17 22.41 0.74 -8.60
C LEU A 17 21.04 0.98 -9.24
N ALA A 18 20.09 0.04 -9.23
CA ALA A 18 18.78 0.33 -9.81
C ALA A 18 17.70 -0.57 -9.21
N THR A 19 16.79 0.02 -8.46
CA THR A 19 15.54 -0.61 -8.11
C THR A 19 14.52 -0.31 -9.19
N SER A 20 13.89 -1.34 -9.71
CA SER A 20 12.84 -1.23 -10.70
C SER A 20 11.73 -2.18 -10.36
N PHE A 21 10.49 -1.84 -10.73
CA PHE A 21 9.43 -2.82 -10.74
C PHE A 21 9.10 -3.22 -12.18
N LEU A 22 8.69 -4.48 -12.34
CA LEU A 22 8.50 -5.11 -13.62
C LEU A 22 7.05 -5.54 -13.78
N ILE A 23 6.54 -5.42 -15.00
CA ILE A 23 5.33 -6.10 -15.41
C ILE A 23 5.73 -7.31 -16.23
N VAL A 24 5.26 -8.47 -15.83
CA VAL A 24 5.58 -9.76 -16.44
C VAL A 24 4.30 -10.36 -17.02
N ASP A 25 4.40 -10.90 -18.23
CA ASP A 25 3.29 -11.67 -18.80
C ASP A 25 3.09 -12.96 -18.03
N GLN A 26 1.84 -13.25 -17.65
CA GLN A 26 1.50 -14.42 -16.81
C GLN A 26 1.70 -15.77 -17.48
N HIS A 27 1.81 -15.80 -18.82
CA HIS A 27 1.93 -17.06 -19.59
C HIS A 27 3.36 -17.30 -20.06
N THR A 28 4.01 -16.26 -20.57
CA THR A 28 5.36 -16.35 -21.12
C THR A 28 6.45 -16.05 -20.09
N PHE A 29 6.08 -15.39 -18.98
CA PHE A 29 7.00 -14.87 -17.97
C PHE A 29 8.03 -13.86 -18.52
N GLU A 30 7.73 -13.30 -19.70
CA GLU A 30 8.56 -12.26 -20.28
C GLU A 30 8.25 -10.90 -19.63
N VAL A 31 9.30 -10.10 -19.50
CA VAL A 31 9.14 -8.72 -19.00
C VAL A 31 8.51 -7.87 -20.09
N VAL A 32 7.27 -7.46 -19.88
CA VAL A 32 6.51 -6.64 -20.81
C VAL A 32 6.86 -5.16 -20.64
N HIS A 33 7.05 -4.72 -19.40
CA HIS A 33 7.39 -3.34 -19.06
C HIS A 33 8.27 -3.28 -17.81
N SER A 34 9.18 -2.31 -17.78
CA SER A 34 10.01 -2.01 -16.61
C SER A 34 9.91 -0.53 -16.29
N HIS A 35 9.68 -0.20 -15.04
CA HIS A 35 9.74 1.17 -14.53
C HIS A 35 10.88 1.29 -13.53
N GLN A 36 11.81 2.20 -13.80
CA GLN A 36 12.94 2.45 -12.93
C GLN A 36 12.59 3.49 -11.87
N LEU A 37 12.87 3.17 -10.62
CA LEU A 37 12.73 4.07 -9.49
C LEU A 37 13.93 5.02 -9.40
N MET A 38 13.83 6.02 -8.54
CA MET A 38 14.93 6.95 -8.29
C MET A 38 16.10 6.27 -7.57
N GLN A 39 17.22 6.94 -7.54
CA GLN A 39 18.39 6.45 -6.79
C GLN A 39 18.05 6.35 -5.29
N GLN A 40 18.44 5.25 -4.65
CA GLN A 40 18.15 4.92 -3.26
C GLN A 40 16.66 4.75 -2.94
N GLU A 41 15.82 4.67 -3.95
CA GLU A 41 14.39 4.40 -3.79
C GLU A 41 14.09 2.92 -4.01
N PHE A 42 13.31 2.33 -3.09
CA PHE A 42 12.95 0.91 -3.11
C PHE A 42 11.44 0.77 -3.01
N ALA A 43 10.85 -0.09 -3.83
CA ALA A 43 9.46 -0.46 -3.69
C ALA A 43 9.27 -1.34 -2.46
N SER A 44 8.35 -0.96 -1.57
CA SER A 44 8.05 -1.68 -0.33
C SER A 44 6.73 -2.45 -0.39
N SER A 45 5.79 -1.97 -1.19
CA SER A 45 4.45 -2.56 -1.30
C SER A 45 3.82 -2.29 -2.65
N VAL A 46 2.87 -3.14 -3.05
CA VAL A 46 2.13 -3.01 -4.29
C VAL A 46 0.69 -3.46 -4.10
N LEU A 47 -0.22 -2.78 -4.76
CA LEU A 47 -1.65 -3.09 -4.75
C LEU A 47 -2.24 -2.88 -6.13
N SER A 48 -3.09 -3.81 -6.58
CA SER A 48 -3.97 -3.61 -7.72
C SER A 48 -5.39 -3.37 -7.20
N CYS A 49 -5.97 -2.22 -7.52
CA CYS A 49 -7.29 -1.84 -7.02
C CYS A 49 -8.00 -0.87 -7.97
N LYS A 50 -9.30 -0.70 -7.71
CA LYS A 50 -10.07 0.44 -8.24
C LYS A 50 -10.15 1.49 -7.16
N LEU A 51 -10.05 2.75 -7.56
CA LEU A 51 -10.07 3.90 -6.65
C LEU A 51 -11.24 4.83 -6.99
N GLY A 52 -12.00 5.21 -5.97
CA GLY A 52 -13.19 6.03 -6.11
C GLY A 52 -14.25 5.38 -6.99
N ASP A 53 -14.94 6.19 -7.77
CA ASP A 53 -15.95 5.76 -8.75
C ASP A 53 -15.34 5.42 -10.13
N ASP A 54 -14.02 5.51 -10.27
CA ASP A 54 -13.34 5.23 -11.53
C ASP A 54 -13.31 3.70 -11.78
N PRO A 55 -13.87 3.21 -12.89
CA PRO A 55 -13.84 1.79 -13.23
C PRO A 55 -12.45 1.30 -13.62
N THR A 56 -11.52 2.19 -13.88
CA THR A 56 -10.16 1.89 -14.30
C THR A 56 -9.40 1.14 -13.20
N PRO A 57 -8.79 -0.02 -13.48
CA PRO A 57 -7.90 -0.65 -12.52
C PRO A 57 -6.58 0.13 -12.42
N TYR A 58 -6.21 0.47 -11.22
CA TYR A 58 -4.95 1.13 -10.91
C TYR A 58 -3.97 0.18 -10.23
N TYR A 59 -2.70 0.42 -10.43
CA TYR A 59 -1.61 -0.19 -9.68
C TYR A 59 -0.98 0.87 -8.80
N VAL A 60 -1.05 0.66 -7.50
CA VAL A 60 -0.44 1.54 -6.51
C VAL A 60 0.86 0.90 -6.04
N VAL A 61 1.95 1.62 -6.18
CA VAL A 61 3.28 1.19 -5.72
C VAL A 61 3.71 2.11 -4.61
N GLY A 62 3.96 1.52 -3.45
CA GLY A 62 4.54 2.22 -2.32
C GLY A 62 6.06 2.10 -2.34
N THR A 63 6.75 3.22 -2.24
CA THR A 63 8.21 3.28 -2.25
C THR A 63 8.77 4.00 -1.03
N ALA A 64 10.02 3.74 -0.70
CA ALA A 64 10.75 4.41 0.35
C ALA A 64 12.17 4.71 -0.09
N PHE A 65 12.70 5.85 0.34
CA PHE A 65 14.11 6.20 0.19
C PHE A 65 14.88 5.65 1.39
N ILE A 66 15.88 4.82 1.11
CA ILE A 66 16.68 4.16 2.15
C ILE A 66 18.07 4.79 2.17
N HIS A 67 18.39 5.42 3.28
CA HIS A 67 19.71 5.97 3.53
C HIS A 67 20.44 5.13 4.58
N PRO A 68 21.70 4.73 4.36
CA PRO A 68 22.43 3.84 5.27
C PRO A 68 22.58 4.37 6.72
N GLU A 69 22.48 5.68 6.90
CA GLU A 69 22.62 6.34 8.20
C GLU A 69 21.30 6.44 8.97
N GLU A 70 20.17 6.07 8.36
CA GLU A 70 18.85 6.17 8.95
C GLU A 70 18.37 4.81 9.47
N ALA A 71 17.89 4.78 10.72
CA ALA A 71 17.34 3.56 11.32
C ALA A 71 16.03 3.10 10.66
N GLU A 72 15.25 4.06 10.13
CA GLU A 72 14.02 3.82 9.38
C GLU A 72 13.87 4.86 8.26
N PRO A 73 13.22 4.52 7.14
CA PRO A 73 12.97 5.46 6.07
C PRO A 73 12.14 6.66 6.54
N LYS A 74 12.60 7.87 6.22
CA LYS A 74 11.89 9.12 6.56
C LYS A 74 11.04 9.66 5.44
N THR A 75 11.33 9.27 4.22
CA THR A 75 10.64 9.74 3.02
C THR A 75 10.30 8.59 2.10
N GLY A 76 9.21 8.72 1.37
CA GLY A 76 8.75 7.74 0.40
C GLY A 76 7.71 8.35 -0.53
N ARG A 77 7.18 7.53 -1.42
CA ARG A 77 6.13 7.93 -2.36
C ARG A 77 5.06 6.86 -2.50
N LEU A 78 3.86 7.29 -2.82
CA LEU A 78 2.80 6.47 -3.39
C LEU A 78 2.70 6.84 -4.86
N ILE A 79 2.98 5.90 -5.75
CA ILE A 79 2.95 6.11 -7.20
C ILE A 79 1.79 5.31 -7.76
N ILE A 80 0.90 5.98 -8.49
CA ILE A 80 -0.29 5.37 -9.07
C ILE A 80 -0.11 5.24 -10.57
N PHE A 81 -0.28 4.02 -11.08
CA PHE A 81 -0.18 3.71 -12.49
C PHE A 81 -1.49 3.17 -13.03
N SER A 82 -1.73 3.42 -14.31
CA SER A 82 -2.74 2.74 -15.11
C SER A 82 -2.07 1.92 -16.21
N TRP A 83 -2.70 0.80 -16.56
CA TRP A 83 -2.28 -0.01 -17.70
C TRP A 83 -3.26 0.21 -18.85
N ALA A 84 -2.77 0.76 -19.95
CA ALA A 84 -3.55 0.97 -21.15
C ALA A 84 -2.66 0.75 -22.39
N ASP A 85 -3.22 0.15 -23.43
CA ASP A 85 -2.56 -0.06 -24.73
C ASP A 85 -1.20 -0.75 -24.63
N GLY A 86 -1.07 -1.71 -23.69
CA GLY A 86 0.19 -2.44 -23.48
C GLY A 86 1.29 -1.63 -22.80
N LYS A 87 0.96 -0.49 -22.20
CA LYS A 87 1.91 0.41 -21.55
C LYS A 87 1.45 0.80 -20.14
N LEU A 88 2.40 0.86 -19.24
CA LEU A 88 2.22 1.41 -17.92
C LEU A 88 2.44 2.92 -17.94
N THR A 89 1.43 3.66 -17.51
CA THR A 89 1.48 5.12 -17.48
C THR A 89 1.29 5.59 -16.02
N GLN A 90 2.20 6.41 -15.54
CA GLN A 90 2.06 7.06 -14.24
C GLN A 90 0.95 8.10 -14.32
N VAL A 91 -0.05 7.97 -13.45
CA VAL A 91 -1.23 8.83 -13.39
C VAL A 91 -1.08 9.88 -12.30
N ALA A 92 -0.58 9.47 -11.15
CA ALA A 92 -0.40 10.34 -10.00
C ALA A 92 0.79 9.90 -9.14
N GLU A 93 1.24 10.81 -8.31
CA GLU A 93 2.29 10.60 -7.34
C GLU A 93 1.99 11.40 -6.06
N LYS A 94 2.27 10.81 -4.92
CA LYS A 94 2.13 11.46 -3.62
C LYS A 94 3.36 11.21 -2.77
N GLU A 95 4.06 12.27 -2.42
CA GLU A 95 5.13 12.19 -1.43
C GLU A 95 4.55 11.92 -0.03
N ILE A 96 5.21 11.05 0.70
CA ILE A 96 4.84 10.67 2.07
C ILE A 96 6.06 10.70 2.99
N LYS A 97 5.80 10.85 4.28
CA LYS A 97 6.84 10.77 5.32
C LYS A 97 6.88 9.35 5.88
N GLY A 98 7.87 8.56 5.46
CA GLY A 98 8.07 7.18 5.89
C GLY A 98 7.93 6.16 4.76
N SER A 99 7.99 4.87 5.11
CA SER A 99 7.84 3.74 4.20
C SER A 99 6.41 3.17 4.26
N PRO A 100 5.74 3.01 3.11
CA PRO A 100 4.43 2.36 3.05
C PRO A 100 4.60 0.84 3.03
N TYR A 101 4.52 0.19 4.20
CA TYR A 101 4.73 -1.25 4.35
C TYR A 101 3.56 -2.10 3.83
N SER A 102 2.34 -1.59 3.94
CA SER A 102 1.15 -2.30 3.46
C SER A 102 0.17 -1.35 2.78
N LEU A 103 -0.42 -1.81 1.69
CA LEU A 103 -1.43 -1.11 0.91
C LEU A 103 -2.64 -2.02 0.77
N ILE A 104 -3.82 -1.55 1.07
CA ILE A 104 -5.08 -2.27 0.82
C ILE A 104 -6.15 -1.34 0.26
N SER A 105 -7.07 -1.92 -0.51
CA SER A 105 -8.28 -1.23 -0.94
C SER A 105 -9.32 -1.28 0.17
N PHE A 106 -9.92 -0.15 0.48
CA PHE A 106 -10.90 0.00 1.54
C PHE A 106 -12.06 0.89 1.10
N ASN A 107 -13.21 0.31 0.83
CA ASN A 107 -14.44 1.02 0.41
C ASN A 107 -14.19 2.02 -0.74
N GLY A 108 -13.46 1.61 -1.78
CA GLY A 108 -13.09 2.47 -2.91
C GLY A 108 -11.97 3.49 -2.63
N LYS A 109 -11.44 3.50 -1.42
CA LYS A 109 -10.33 4.35 -0.97
C LYS A 109 -9.04 3.55 -0.84
N LEU A 110 -7.91 4.23 -0.73
CA LEU A 110 -6.62 3.60 -0.48
C LEU A 110 -6.28 3.69 1.01
N LEU A 111 -6.10 2.55 1.65
CA LEU A 111 -5.60 2.48 3.02
C LEU A 111 -4.13 2.07 3.00
N THR A 112 -3.31 2.81 3.74
CA THR A 112 -1.87 2.61 3.78
C THR A 112 -1.36 2.54 5.21
N SER A 113 -0.42 1.65 5.47
CA SER A 113 0.40 1.73 6.67
C SER A 113 1.73 2.39 6.34
N ILE A 114 2.05 3.50 6.99
CA ILE A 114 3.27 4.27 6.75
C ILE A 114 4.02 4.39 8.09
N ASN A 115 5.14 3.69 8.23
CA ASN A 115 5.89 3.57 9.48
C ASN A 115 4.94 3.22 10.65
N SER A 116 4.75 4.13 11.58
CA SER A 116 3.89 3.96 12.78
C SER A 116 2.44 4.40 12.57
N THR A 117 2.03 4.79 11.36
CA THR A 117 0.71 5.37 11.10
C THR A 117 -0.10 4.58 10.09
N VAL A 118 -1.40 4.52 10.30
CA VAL A 118 -2.38 4.03 9.32
C VAL A 118 -3.09 5.24 8.74
N ARG A 119 -3.14 5.37 7.42
CA ARG A 119 -3.71 6.53 6.73
C ARG A 119 -4.69 6.12 5.66
N LEU A 120 -5.84 6.79 5.64
CA LEU A 120 -6.87 6.63 4.61
C LEU A 120 -6.78 7.77 3.62
N TRP A 121 -6.75 7.42 2.34
CA TRP A 121 -6.66 8.37 1.23
C TRP A 121 -7.88 8.25 0.33
N GLU A 122 -8.47 9.35 0.03
CA GLU A 122 -9.51 9.48 -0.97
C GLU A 122 -8.90 9.75 -2.33
N TRP A 123 -9.46 9.12 -3.36
CA TRP A 123 -9.13 9.39 -4.76
C TRP A 123 -10.07 10.46 -5.30
N THR A 124 -9.53 11.61 -5.67
CA THR A 124 -10.31 12.73 -6.17
C THR A 124 -10.60 12.61 -7.66
N GLN A 125 -11.59 13.37 -8.15
CA GLN A 125 -11.88 13.46 -9.58
C GLN A 125 -10.72 14.04 -10.40
N GLU A 126 -9.85 14.82 -9.76
CA GLU A 126 -8.63 15.38 -10.35
C GLU A 126 -7.50 14.36 -10.44
N LYS A 127 -7.77 13.10 -10.04
CA LYS A 127 -6.80 11.99 -9.99
C LYS A 127 -5.64 12.26 -9.03
N GLU A 128 -5.95 12.71 -7.84
CA GLU A 128 -4.99 12.94 -6.76
C GLU A 128 -5.39 12.19 -5.49
N LEU A 129 -4.39 11.82 -4.70
CA LEU A 129 -4.61 11.27 -3.35
C LEU A 129 -4.73 12.40 -2.34
N ARG A 130 -5.89 12.48 -1.69
CA ARG A 130 -6.17 13.40 -0.59
C ARG A 130 -6.25 12.62 0.72
N LEU A 131 -5.47 13.05 1.71
CA LEU A 131 -5.52 12.44 3.05
C LEU A 131 -6.88 12.76 3.70
N GLU A 132 -7.59 11.74 4.12
CA GLU A 132 -8.88 11.87 4.80
C GLU A 132 -8.71 11.78 6.32
N CYS A 133 -8.12 10.70 6.80
CA CYS A 133 -7.84 10.52 8.22
C CYS A 133 -6.59 9.69 8.47
N SER A 134 -6.13 9.71 9.71
CA SER A 134 -4.94 8.98 10.15
C SER A 134 -5.16 8.42 11.55
N HIS A 135 -4.64 7.21 11.79
CA HIS A 135 -4.49 6.63 13.10
C HIS A 135 -3.02 6.52 13.46
N PHE A 136 -2.69 6.95 14.67
CA PHE A 136 -1.35 6.88 15.26
C PHE A 136 -1.43 5.91 16.44
N ASN A 137 -0.41 5.33 16.91
CA ASN A 137 -0.38 4.44 18.08
C ASN A 137 0.24 3.06 17.79
N ASN A 138 0.82 2.91 16.61
CA ASN A 138 1.62 1.75 16.27
C ASN A 138 3.11 2.03 16.53
N ILE A 139 3.93 0.99 16.53
CA ILE A 139 5.39 1.13 16.43
C ILE A 139 5.77 1.06 14.96
N ILE A 140 5.49 -0.08 14.31
CA ILE A 140 5.59 -0.24 12.86
C ILE A 140 4.40 -1.09 12.43
N ALA A 141 3.45 -0.48 11.72
CA ALA A 141 2.29 -1.18 11.17
C ALA A 141 2.71 -1.95 9.90
N LEU A 142 2.92 -3.27 10.01
CA LEU A 142 3.40 -4.09 8.90
C LEU A 142 2.29 -4.70 8.07
N HIS A 143 1.23 -5.15 8.73
CA HIS A 143 0.17 -5.93 8.11
C HIS A 143 -1.17 -5.26 8.32
N MET A 144 -1.99 -5.24 7.28
CA MET A 144 -3.36 -4.77 7.40
C MET A 144 -4.31 -5.71 6.67
N ARG A 145 -5.49 -5.88 7.24
CA ARG A 145 -6.66 -6.51 6.61
C ARG A 145 -7.89 -5.67 6.92
N ALA A 146 -8.82 -5.65 5.99
CA ALA A 146 -10.07 -4.93 6.20
C ALA A 146 -11.25 -5.79 5.79
N ARG A 147 -12.35 -5.66 6.53
CA ARG A 147 -13.63 -6.28 6.24
C ARG A 147 -14.77 -5.36 6.69
N GLY A 148 -15.63 -4.96 5.74
CA GLY A 148 -16.61 -3.91 6.00
C GLY A 148 -15.91 -2.62 6.46
N ASP A 149 -16.33 -2.08 7.59
CA ASP A 149 -15.74 -0.87 8.17
C ASP A 149 -14.62 -1.15 9.20
N PHE A 150 -14.28 -2.43 9.39
CA PHE A 150 -13.25 -2.84 10.34
C PHE A 150 -11.90 -3.04 9.65
N ILE A 151 -10.85 -2.64 10.34
CA ILE A 151 -9.47 -2.75 9.90
C ILE A 151 -8.65 -3.40 11.01
N LEU A 152 -8.05 -4.54 10.70
CA LEU A 152 -7.11 -5.22 11.59
C LEU A 152 -5.70 -4.82 11.20
N VAL A 153 -4.97 -4.27 12.15
CA VAL A 153 -3.58 -3.81 11.98
C VAL A 153 -2.66 -4.69 12.81
N GLY A 154 -1.71 -5.35 12.14
CA GLY A 154 -0.64 -6.11 12.79
C GLY A 154 0.63 -5.26 12.91
N ASP A 155 1.08 -5.07 14.12
CA ASP A 155 2.28 -4.30 14.46
C ASP A 155 3.50 -5.22 14.60
N LEU A 156 4.69 -4.71 14.32
CA LEU A 156 5.93 -5.46 14.45
C LEU A 156 6.16 -5.97 15.88
N VAL A 157 5.79 -5.20 16.91
CA VAL A 157 6.09 -5.48 18.31
C VAL A 157 4.84 -5.50 19.21
N ARG A 158 3.85 -4.67 18.87
CA ARG A 158 2.65 -4.45 19.71
C ARG A 158 1.46 -5.34 19.37
N SER A 159 1.71 -6.52 18.78
CA SER A 159 0.64 -7.45 18.43
C SER A 159 -0.35 -6.84 17.43
N MET A 160 -1.63 -6.76 17.71
CA MET A 160 -2.64 -6.28 16.77
C MET A 160 -3.58 -5.26 17.41
N THR A 161 -4.13 -4.42 16.55
CA THR A 161 -5.12 -3.41 16.88
C THR A 161 -6.29 -3.50 15.91
N LEU A 162 -7.51 -3.49 16.44
CA LEU A 162 -8.74 -3.43 15.65
C LEU A 162 -9.24 -1.99 15.60
N LEU A 163 -9.34 -1.45 14.41
CA LEU A 163 -9.87 -0.12 14.15
C LEU A 163 -11.24 -0.24 13.46
N GLN A 164 -12.12 0.71 13.71
CA GLN A 164 -13.34 0.92 12.95
C GLN A 164 -13.28 2.28 12.26
N TYR A 165 -13.62 2.31 10.98
CA TYR A 165 -13.80 3.56 10.26
C TYR A 165 -15.24 4.07 10.46
N LYS A 166 -15.36 5.27 11.01
CA LYS A 166 -16.65 5.96 11.23
C LYS A 166 -16.95 6.85 10.02
N THR A 167 -17.73 6.35 9.09
CA THR A 167 -18.04 7.04 7.83
C THR A 167 -18.64 8.43 8.05
N MET A 168 -19.51 8.58 9.05
CA MET A 168 -20.15 9.87 9.34
C MET A 168 -19.19 10.93 9.89
N GLU A 169 -18.15 10.49 10.56
CA GLU A 169 -17.15 11.35 11.22
C GLU A 169 -15.88 11.52 10.37
N GLY A 170 -15.66 10.62 9.39
CA GLY A 170 -14.45 10.58 8.59
C GLY A 170 -13.19 10.28 9.43
N SER A 171 -13.31 9.43 10.46
CA SER A 171 -12.26 9.16 11.42
C SER A 171 -12.15 7.68 11.77
N PHE A 172 -10.98 7.28 12.29
CA PHE A 172 -10.78 5.95 12.87
C PHE A 172 -11.05 5.96 14.37
N GLU A 173 -11.74 4.93 14.84
CA GLU A 173 -11.89 4.62 16.27
C GLU A 173 -11.14 3.31 16.57
N GLU A 174 -10.32 3.29 17.64
CA GLU A 174 -9.69 2.08 18.14
C GLU A 174 -10.72 1.31 18.98
N ILE A 175 -11.15 0.15 18.48
CA ILE A 175 -12.17 -0.68 19.12
C ILE A 175 -11.55 -1.63 20.13
N ALA A 176 -10.43 -2.26 19.74
CA ALA A 176 -9.74 -3.23 20.58
C ALA A 176 -8.25 -3.26 20.26
N LYS A 177 -7.48 -3.66 21.26
CA LYS A 177 -6.04 -3.83 21.13
C LYS A 177 -5.56 -4.98 22.02
N ASP A 178 -4.69 -5.80 21.45
CA ASP A 178 -3.94 -6.76 22.24
C ASP A 178 -2.71 -6.06 22.84
N TYR A 179 -2.58 -6.13 24.15
CA TYR A 179 -1.48 -5.53 24.90
C TYR A 179 -0.32 -6.48 25.15
N SER A 180 -0.47 -7.76 24.76
CA SER A 180 0.61 -8.74 24.91
C SER A 180 1.65 -8.51 23.82
N PRO A 181 2.92 -8.22 24.15
CA PRO A 181 3.96 -8.03 23.15
C PRO A 181 4.09 -9.28 22.28
N ASN A 182 3.87 -9.14 20.99
CA ASN A 182 4.01 -10.21 20.02
C ASN A 182 4.46 -9.66 18.67
N TRP A 183 5.38 -10.36 18.04
CA TRP A 183 5.87 -10.02 16.70
C TRP A 183 4.93 -10.64 15.65
N MET A 184 4.16 -9.80 15.01
CA MET A 184 3.20 -10.26 14.02
C MET A 184 3.89 -10.51 12.68
N SER A 185 3.83 -11.75 12.20
CA SER A 185 4.30 -12.13 10.86
C SER A 185 3.19 -12.05 9.81
N ALA A 186 1.93 -12.16 10.22
CA ALA A 186 0.75 -12.02 9.37
C ALA A 186 -0.49 -11.78 10.23
N VAL A 187 -1.51 -11.19 9.63
CA VAL A 187 -2.86 -11.06 10.20
C VAL A 187 -3.90 -11.42 9.16
N GLU A 188 -5.00 -12.01 9.57
CA GLU A 188 -6.14 -12.32 8.71
C GLU A 188 -7.45 -12.26 9.49
N ILE A 189 -8.53 -11.87 8.82
CA ILE A 189 -9.90 -11.86 9.35
C ILE A 189 -10.60 -13.10 8.80
N ILE A 190 -10.89 -14.07 9.63
CA ILE A 190 -11.45 -15.37 9.20
C ILE A 190 -12.94 -15.22 8.89
N ASP A 191 -13.69 -14.64 9.80
CA ASP A 191 -15.14 -14.40 9.69
C ASP A 191 -15.55 -13.11 10.44
N ASP A 192 -16.87 -12.85 10.53
CA ASP A 192 -17.39 -11.64 11.16
C ASP A 192 -17.33 -11.68 12.69
N ASP A 193 -17.11 -12.86 13.26
CA ASP A 193 -17.13 -13.10 14.72
C ASP A 193 -15.73 -13.42 15.28
N THR A 194 -14.70 -13.56 14.39
CA THR A 194 -13.35 -14.02 14.79
C THR A 194 -12.25 -13.11 14.25
#